data_c3ca317ba7e5e687f71fc81eacd5fc00
#
_entry.id   c3ca317ba7e5e687f71fc81eacd5fc00
#
_cell.length_a   1.000
_cell.length_b   1.000
_cell.length_c   1.000
_cell.angle_alpha   90.00
_cell.angle_beta   90.00
_cell.angle_gamma   90.00
#
_symmetry.space_group_name_H-M   'P 1'
#
loop_
_entity.id
_entity.type
_entity.pdbx_description
1 polymer ?
#
loop_
_entity_poly.entity_id
_entity_poly.type
_entity_poly.pdbx_seq_one_letter_code
_entity_poly.pdbx_strand_id
1 'polypeptide(L)'
;MAKQSRSCLHRFSVCFLICLLFTFSAFSVHAQDEVTKTALKKGPVKQVNEFYSTQEITFSDGTVITRSIISGPPRPPIGYDHQRSAIFLSMPDEVISDETKATKTLNVPGYDWVFGCSSVSAAMIAAYYDRTKYPKMYTGPTNGGVMPPNNSTTYWPTWTDNDEGYPNLPLAASKKDVDGRTTRGSIDNYWIKYNSIEDDPYITNSWPRHAWKDAVGDYMKTSQSAYGNSDGSTQFWNYGNATPLTCSEMTTLESEGHKISWNDGTYGRMLFYKARGYRVTQCYNQHTDNVHAGGFSFAQYKAEINAGRPVMINVTGHTMVGIGYDDSTTPPTIYIRDTWDYQTHTMRWGRSYEGMELQSVSIVNLAPPPPPLDDFNADGISDIIWKRPDNKHLLWFMDKTGTAKSTKVLAAIATWDFDGTGDFNADGISDMLWKRPDGKYVLWFMNKTGSATSAKVLAAIATWDLAETEDFNADGISDIIWKRPDGKYVLWFMDKTGSATSTKVLAAIATWNCRASGDFNADGISDIIWKRPDGKHVLWFMNKDGTAKSTKLLATLSTWNFADIGDFNADGISDIIWKRPDGKHVLWFMNKDGTAKSTKVLAAIATWILIDAG
;
A
#
# COMPACT_ATOMS: atom_id res chain seq x y z
N MET A 1 -46.36 -66.71 22.86
CA MET A 1 -46.41 -67.18 24.27
C MET A 1 -45.42 -66.32 25.00
N ALA A 2 -45.86 -65.33 25.73
CA ALA A 2 -46.08 -65.31 27.14
C ALA A 2 -44.73 -65.40 27.90
N LYS A 3 -44.35 -64.51 28.68
CA LYS A 3 -44.77 -63.69 29.80
C LYS A 3 -43.54 -63.31 30.64
N GLN A 4 -43.50 -62.09 31.05
CA GLN A 4 -43.44 -61.59 32.46
C GLN A 4 -42.07 -61.77 33.17
N SER A 5 -41.53 -60.84 33.87
CA SER A 5 -41.84 -59.68 34.67
C SER A 5 -41.05 -59.73 36.00
N ARG A 6 -40.82 -58.52 36.57
CA ARG A 6 -40.52 -58.20 37.98
C ARG A 6 -39.05 -58.07 38.35
N SER A 7 -38.56 -56.88 38.58
CA SER A 7 -38.67 -56.00 39.77
C SER A 7 -37.88 -56.47 40.99
N CYS A 8 -36.98 -55.66 41.50
CA CYS A 8 -36.84 -55.13 42.88
C CYS A 8 -35.51 -54.47 43.07
N LEU A 9 -35.46 -53.18 43.24
CA LEU A 9 -35.29 -52.40 44.48
C LEU A 9 -33.95 -52.49 45.25
N HIS A 10 -33.38 -51.32 45.42
CA HIS A 10 -32.60 -50.74 46.54
C HIS A 10 -31.11 -51.12 46.66
N ARG A 11 -30.24 -50.15 46.50
CA ARG A 11 -29.58 -49.46 47.63
C ARG A 11 -28.86 -48.20 47.19
N PHE A 12 -29.07 -47.16 47.97
CA PHE A 12 -28.40 -45.86 47.97
C PHE A 12 -26.88 -46.00 48.09
N SER A 13 -26.14 -45.21 47.33
CA SER A 13 -24.86 -44.67 47.73
C SER A 13 -24.70 -43.25 47.13
N VAL A 14 -24.67 -42.30 48.07
CA VAL A 14 -24.43 -40.88 47.84
C VAL A 14 -22.99 -40.72 47.42
N CYS A 15 -22.75 -40.21 46.20
CA CYS A 15 -21.49 -39.62 45.83
C CYS A 15 -21.72 -38.13 45.51
N PHE A 16 -21.13 -37.30 46.34
CA PHE A 16 -21.07 -35.86 46.17
C PHE A 16 -20.48 -35.48 44.80
N LEU A 17 -21.29 -34.96 43.93
CA LEU A 17 -20.81 -34.35 42.67
C LEU A 17 -20.69 -32.85 42.94
N ILE A 18 -19.47 -32.37 43.14
CA ILE A 18 -19.13 -30.94 43.14
C ILE A 18 -19.23 -30.48 41.71
N CYS A 19 -20.34 -29.85 41.34
CA CYS A 19 -20.43 -29.05 40.11
C CYS A 19 -19.65 -27.75 40.32
N LEU A 20 -18.42 -27.71 39.78
CA LEU A 20 -17.74 -26.45 39.52
C LEU A 20 -18.44 -25.80 38.31
N LEU A 21 -19.29 -24.85 38.59
CA LEU A 21 -19.80 -23.88 37.60
C LEU A 21 -18.66 -22.98 37.17
N PHE A 22 -17.98 -23.35 36.08
CA PHE A 22 -17.23 -22.37 35.31
C PHE A 22 -18.22 -21.48 34.57
N THR A 23 -18.46 -20.31 35.11
CA THR A 23 -19.07 -19.22 34.35
C THR A 23 -18.09 -18.82 33.27
N PHE A 24 -18.33 -19.28 32.05
CA PHE A 24 -17.75 -18.68 30.84
C PHE A 24 -18.32 -17.28 30.74
N SER A 25 -17.61 -16.27 31.25
CA SER A 25 -17.80 -14.91 30.81
C SER A 25 -17.39 -14.86 29.35
N ALA A 26 -18.36 -14.95 28.45
CA ALA A 26 -18.18 -14.56 27.08
C ALA A 26 -17.85 -13.06 27.10
N PHE A 27 -16.57 -12.72 27.02
CA PHE A 27 -16.17 -11.40 26.57
C PHE A 27 -16.60 -11.32 25.10
N SER A 28 -17.82 -10.83 24.89
CA SER A 28 -18.17 -10.23 23.61
C SER A 28 -17.23 -9.04 23.45
N VAL A 29 -16.18 -9.19 22.65
CA VAL A 29 -15.55 -8.05 22.03
C VAL A 29 -16.62 -7.50 21.09
N HIS A 30 -17.41 -6.57 21.61
CA HIS A 30 -18.17 -5.66 20.77
C HIS A 30 -17.10 -4.91 19.98
N ALA A 31 -16.98 -5.18 18.70
CA ALA A 31 -16.56 -4.15 17.77
C ALA A 31 -17.47 -2.97 18.13
N GLN A 32 -16.92 -1.92 18.71
CA GLN A 32 -17.65 -0.68 18.86
C GLN A 32 -17.98 -0.27 17.42
N ASP A 33 -19.23 -0.46 17.02
CA ASP A 33 -19.74 0.23 15.84
C ASP A 33 -19.43 1.70 16.07
N GLU A 34 -18.48 2.25 15.33
CA GLU A 34 -18.11 3.65 15.44
C GLU A 34 -19.37 4.47 15.17
N VAL A 35 -19.87 5.13 16.21
CA VAL A 35 -21.15 5.85 16.16
C VAL A 35 -21.03 6.94 15.11
N THR A 36 -21.85 6.83 14.06
CA THR A 36 -21.94 7.88 13.02
C THR A 36 -22.35 9.20 13.65
N LYS A 37 -21.54 10.22 13.50
CA LYS A 37 -21.84 11.58 13.93
C LYS A 37 -22.43 12.35 12.75
N THR A 38 -23.60 12.92 12.95
CA THR A 38 -24.30 13.72 11.93
C THR A 38 -24.09 15.20 12.19
N ALA A 39 -23.92 15.98 11.13
CA ALA A 39 -23.77 17.42 11.19
C ALA A 39 -25.01 18.08 11.83
N LEU A 40 -24.79 18.88 12.87
CA LEU A 40 -25.84 19.63 13.58
C LEU A 40 -26.09 20.99 12.93
N LYS A 41 -25.01 21.67 12.53
CA LYS A 41 -25.08 23.02 11.96
C LYS A 41 -24.06 23.17 10.84
N LYS A 42 -24.50 23.79 9.75
CA LYS A 42 -23.63 24.24 8.64
C LYS A 42 -23.55 25.76 8.67
N GLY A 43 -22.33 26.26 8.65
CA GLY A 43 -22.06 27.65 8.38
C GLY A 43 -22.33 28.01 6.91
N PRO A 44 -22.34 29.30 6.57
CA PRO A 44 -22.39 29.73 5.18
C PRO A 44 -21.12 29.32 4.43
N VAL A 45 -21.25 29.07 3.13
CA VAL A 45 -20.08 28.97 2.24
C VAL A 45 -19.43 30.35 2.17
N LYS A 46 -18.15 30.42 2.54
CA LYS A 46 -17.36 31.64 2.49
C LYS A 46 -16.44 31.56 1.27
N GLN A 47 -16.71 32.38 0.27
CA GLN A 47 -15.78 32.60 -0.84
C GLN A 47 -14.59 33.41 -0.33
N VAL A 48 -13.39 32.86 -0.40
CA VAL A 48 -12.14 33.51 0.05
C VAL A 48 -11.50 34.24 -1.13
N ASN A 49 -11.44 33.57 -2.29
CA ASN A 49 -11.04 34.17 -3.57
C ASN A 49 -11.73 33.40 -4.72
N GLU A 50 -11.42 33.69 -5.96
CA GLU A 50 -12.02 33.04 -7.12
C GLU A 50 -11.90 31.53 -7.12
N PHE A 51 -10.81 30.98 -6.57
CA PHE A 51 -10.43 29.57 -6.64
C PHE A 51 -10.59 28.80 -5.32
N TYR A 52 -11.02 29.48 -4.26
CA TYR A 52 -11.07 28.92 -2.93
C TYR A 52 -12.29 29.33 -2.14
N SER A 53 -13.05 28.38 -1.71
CA SER A 53 -14.13 28.57 -0.75
C SER A 53 -14.06 27.62 0.42
N THR A 54 -14.60 28.03 1.57
CA THR A 54 -14.63 27.24 2.80
C THR A 54 -16.03 27.21 3.40
N GLN A 55 -16.31 26.16 4.15
CA GLN A 55 -17.54 26.04 4.94
C GLN A 55 -17.26 25.31 6.24
N GLU A 56 -17.63 25.91 7.36
CA GLU A 56 -17.55 25.26 8.67
C GLU A 56 -18.79 24.42 8.94
N ILE A 57 -18.60 23.25 9.51
CA ILE A 57 -19.65 22.31 9.87
C ILE A 57 -19.43 21.87 11.32
N THR A 58 -20.45 22.02 12.15
CA THR A 58 -20.42 21.63 13.56
C THR A 58 -21.29 20.39 13.78
N PHE A 59 -20.75 19.41 14.45
CA PHE A 59 -21.42 18.17 14.82
C PHE A 59 -22.06 18.25 16.22
N SER A 60 -22.91 17.29 16.53
CA SER A 60 -23.67 17.24 17.79
C SER A 60 -22.80 17.16 19.06
N ASP A 61 -21.59 16.67 18.95
CA ASP A 61 -20.60 16.57 20.04
C ASP A 61 -19.71 17.82 20.16
N GLY A 62 -19.98 18.86 19.39
CA GLY A 62 -19.17 20.08 19.33
C GLY A 62 -17.95 20.01 18.41
N THR A 63 -17.70 18.88 17.75
CA THR A 63 -16.64 18.76 16.74
C THR A 63 -16.90 19.75 15.62
N VAL A 64 -15.88 20.50 15.22
CA VAL A 64 -15.93 21.43 14.09
C VAL A 64 -14.97 20.92 13.00
N ILE A 65 -15.47 20.84 11.78
CA ILE A 65 -14.66 20.57 10.59
C ILE A 65 -14.85 21.67 9.56
N THR A 66 -13.83 21.90 8.75
CA THR A 66 -13.86 22.86 7.63
C THR A 66 -13.77 22.08 6.32
N ARG A 67 -14.77 22.29 5.47
CA ARG A 67 -14.73 21.87 4.07
C ARG A 67 -14.04 22.96 3.27
N SER A 68 -12.97 22.61 2.57
CA SER A 68 -12.26 23.47 1.61
C SER A 68 -12.54 22.97 0.20
N ILE A 69 -12.94 23.86 -0.70
CA ILE A 69 -13.12 23.59 -2.12
C ILE A 69 -12.04 24.35 -2.87
N ILE A 70 -11.18 23.61 -3.59
CA ILE A 70 -10.04 24.14 -4.33
C ILE A 70 -10.28 23.89 -5.80
N SER A 71 -10.36 24.96 -6.60
CA SER A 71 -10.64 24.88 -8.04
C SER A 71 -9.44 25.23 -8.92
N GLY A 72 -8.30 25.47 -8.39
CA GLY A 72 -7.04 25.93 -8.96
C GLY A 72 -7.01 26.15 -10.48
N PRO A 73 -6.62 27.35 -10.92
CA PRO A 73 -6.65 27.71 -12.32
C PRO A 73 -5.65 26.88 -13.14
N PRO A 74 -5.87 26.73 -14.46
CA PRO A 74 -4.94 26.06 -15.36
C PRO A 74 -3.63 26.83 -15.59
N ARG A 75 -3.57 28.09 -15.18
CA ARG A 75 -2.39 28.97 -15.27
C ARG A 75 -2.27 29.81 -14.00
N PRO A 76 -1.07 30.33 -13.68
CA PRO A 76 -0.91 31.25 -12.55
C PRO A 76 -1.88 32.40 -12.61
N PRO A 77 -2.45 32.87 -11.50
CA PRO A 77 -3.27 34.05 -11.45
C PRO A 77 -2.55 35.26 -12.04
N ILE A 78 -3.27 36.12 -12.75
CA ILE A 78 -2.71 37.31 -13.38
C ILE A 78 -2.01 38.19 -12.33
N GLY A 79 -0.76 38.55 -12.61
CA GLY A 79 0.06 39.40 -11.74
C GLY A 79 0.98 38.63 -10.77
N TYR A 80 0.89 37.30 -10.72
CA TYR A 80 1.73 36.47 -9.86
C TYR A 80 2.80 35.68 -10.59
N ASP A 81 2.62 35.40 -11.87
CA ASP A 81 3.52 34.59 -12.70
C ASP A 81 4.98 35.10 -12.72
N HIS A 82 5.21 36.41 -12.52
CA HIS A 82 6.55 36.99 -12.40
C HIS A 82 7.25 36.68 -11.07
N GLN A 83 6.55 36.20 -10.05
CA GLN A 83 7.10 35.83 -8.75
C GLN A 83 7.61 34.37 -8.72
N ARG A 84 7.30 33.60 -9.74
CA ARG A 84 7.72 32.20 -9.83
C ARG A 84 9.22 32.10 -10.01
N SER A 85 9.85 31.29 -9.16
CA SER A 85 11.28 31.00 -9.25
C SER A 85 11.46 29.58 -9.76
N ALA A 86 11.72 29.44 -11.06
CA ALA A 86 12.09 28.15 -11.64
C ALA A 86 13.54 27.80 -11.25
N ILE A 87 13.72 26.64 -10.67
CA ILE A 87 15.05 26.10 -10.36
C ILE A 87 15.31 24.96 -11.34
N PHE A 88 16.30 25.17 -12.22
CA PHE A 88 16.83 24.09 -13.04
C PHE A 88 17.72 23.21 -12.18
N LEU A 89 17.13 22.23 -11.50
CA LEU A 89 17.88 21.18 -10.86
C LEU A 89 18.22 20.15 -11.95
N SER A 90 19.51 19.96 -12.24
CA SER A 90 19.96 18.75 -12.90
C SER A 90 19.64 17.60 -11.92
N MET A 91 18.50 16.95 -12.13
CA MET A 91 18.02 15.90 -11.27
C MET A 91 18.91 14.68 -11.44
N PRO A 92 19.62 14.19 -10.43
CA PRO A 92 20.27 12.90 -10.51
C PRO A 92 19.20 11.82 -10.63
N ASP A 93 19.46 10.79 -11.42
CA ASP A 93 18.55 9.64 -11.56
C ASP A 93 18.41 8.81 -10.27
N GLU A 94 19.17 9.13 -9.23
CA GLU A 94 19.14 8.45 -7.94
C GLU A 94 18.81 9.42 -6.79
N VAL A 95 18.02 8.93 -5.84
CA VAL A 95 17.82 9.57 -4.54
C VAL A 95 19.15 9.49 -3.77
N ILE A 96 19.94 10.55 -3.79
CA ILE A 96 21.12 10.64 -2.93
C ILE A 96 20.62 10.89 -1.50
N SER A 97 20.53 9.83 -0.72
CA SER A 97 20.25 9.89 0.73
C SER A 97 21.54 10.23 1.49
N ASP A 98 21.92 11.49 1.48
CA ASP A 98 22.92 11.98 2.41
C ASP A 98 22.18 12.72 3.53
N GLU A 99 21.97 12.05 4.67
CA GLU A 99 21.24 12.59 5.83
C GLU A 99 21.90 13.84 6.45
N THR A 100 23.12 14.17 6.01
CA THR A 100 23.88 15.32 6.51
C THR A 100 23.67 16.59 5.70
N LYS A 101 23.00 16.52 4.54
CA LYS A 101 22.77 17.69 3.68
C LYS A 101 21.57 18.51 4.15
N ALA A 102 21.76 19.83 4.17
CA ALA A 102 20.72 20.84 4.40
C ALA A 102 19.63 20.87 3.29
N THR A 103 19.85 20.14 2.19
CA THR A 103 18.95 20.09 1.03
C THR A 103 18.67 18.66 0.60
N LYS A 104 17.42 18.37 0.23
CA LYS A 104 17.00 17.12 -0.39
C LYS A 104 15.91 17.36 -1.41
N THR A 105 15.93 16.60 -2.52
CA THR A 105 14.90 16.67 -3.57
C THR A 105 14.57 15.25 -4.08
N LEU A 106 13.29 15.00 -4.35
CA LEU A 106 12.77 13.78 -4.96
C LEU A 106 12.55 14.02 -6.47
N ASN A 107 12.85 13.03 -7.30
CA ASN A 107 12.65 13.11 -8.75
C ASN A 107 11.18 12.86 -9.14
N VAL A 108 10.30 13.78 -8.76
CA VAL A 108 8.88 13.72 -9.05
C VAL A 108 8.61 14.28 -10.46
N PRO A 109 7.88 13.56 -11.34
CA PRO A 109 7.46 14.06 -12.62
C PRO A 109 6.77 15.40 -12.55
N GLY A 110 6.90 16.24 -13.58
CA GLY A 110 6.21 17.54 -13.69
C GLY A 110 5.12 17.46 -14.74
N TYR A 111 3.89 17.82 -14.39
CA TYR A 111 2.76 17.81 -15.31
C TYR A 111 2.04 19.15 -15.37
N ASP A 112 1.66 19.53 -16.60
CA ASP A 112 0.73 20.61 -16.84
C ASP A 112 -0.68 20.25 -16.43
N TRP A 113 -1.46 21.26 -16.11
CA TRP A 113 -2.82 21.16 -15.61
C TRP A 113 -3.76 20.39 -16.55
N VAL A 114 -4.50 19.43 -15.99
CA VAL A 114 -5.55 18.65 -16.67
C VAL A 114 -6.70 18.43 -15.71
N PHE A 115 -7.85 19.05 -15.98
CA PHE A 115 -9.11 18.89 -15.23
C PHE A 115 -9.07 19.19 -13.73
N GLY A 116 -8.02 19.81 -13.21
CA GLY A 116 -7.92 20.21 -11.82
C GLY A 116 -6.51 20.01 -11.24
N CYS A 117 -6.01 20.99 -10.50
CA CYS A 117 -4.69 20.97 -9.89
C CYS A 117 -4.53 19.81 -8.89
N SER A 118 -5.59 19.48 -8.16
CA SER A 118 -5.53 18.42 -7.14
C SER A 118 -5.35 17.02 -7.75
N SER A 119 -6.05 16.71 -8.85
CA SER A 119 -5.87 15.44 -9.55
C SER A 119 -4.52 15.35 -10.25
N VAL A 120 -4.01 16.45 -10.80
CA VAL A 120 -2.66 16.49 -11.39
C VAL A 120 -1.59 16.34 -10.34
N SER A 121 -1.71 16.99 -9.19
CA SER A 121 -0.79 16.79 -8.05
C SER A 121 -0.80 15.34 -7.57
N ALA A 122 -1.97 14.73 -7.46
CA ALA A 122 -2.08 13.32 -7.12
C ALA A 122 -1.46 12.40 -8.18
N ALA A 123 -1.62 12.74 -9.47
CA ALA A 123 -1.00 12.02 -10.57
C ALA A 123 0.53 12.13 -10.56
N MET A 124 1.09 13.30 -10.21
CA MET A 124 2.54 13.48 -10.03
C MET A 124 3.09 12.55 -8.93
N ILE A 125 2.40 12.48 -7.78
CA ILE A 125 2.78 11.59 -6.68
C ILE A 125 2.66 10.13 -7.11
N ALA A 126 1.55 9.75 -7.74
CA ALA A 126 1.34 8.38 -8.23
C ALA A 126 2.37 8.01 -9.31
N ALA A 127 2.72 8.93 -10.21
CA ALA A 127 3.74 8.74 -11.22
C ALA A 127 5.16 8.57 -10.62
N TYR A 128 5.47 9.33 -9.57
CA TYR A 128 6.71 9.13 -8.83
C TYR A 128 6.77 7.73 -8.20
N TYR A 129 5.68 7.28 -7.61
CA TYR A 129 5.58 5.94 -7.07
C TYR A 129 5.70 4.87 -8.16
N ASP A 130 5.03 5.05 -9.31
CA ASP A 130 5.12 4.15 -10.46
C ASP A 130 6.55 3.97 -10.97
N ARG A 131 7.29 5.06 -11.02
CA ARG A 131 8.69 5.10 -11.49
C ARG A 131 9.70 4.62 -10.45
N THR A 132 9.30 4.40 -9.22
CA THR A 132 10.20 4.02 -8.10
C THR A 132 9.87 2.66 -7.52
N LYS A 133 8.89 2.59 -6.63
CA LYS A 133 8.64 1.40 -5.82
C LYS A 133 7.27 0.74 -6.06
N TYR A 134 6.37 1.38 -6.83
CA TYR A 134 4.97 0.95 -6.91
C TYR A 134 4.49 0.89 -8.38
N PRO A 135 5.01 -0.03 -9.20
CA PRO A 135 4.89 -0.02 -10.67
C PRO A 135 3.50 -0.30 -11.23
N LYS A 136 2.49 -0.46 -10.38
CA LYS A 136 1.08 -0.66 -10.80
C LYS A 136 0.23 0.62 -10.72
N MET A 137 0.83 1.78 -10.43
CA MET A 137 0.08 3.04 -10.37
C MET A 137 -0.45 3.44 -11.73
N TYR A 138 0.34 3.21 -12.79
CA TYR A 138 -0.05 3.42 -14.16
C TYR A 138 -0.37 2.09 -14.86
N THR A 139 -1.45 2.05 -15.64
CA THR A 139 -1.94 0.85 -16.32
C THR A 139 -2.02 1.00 -17.85
N GLY A 140 -1.58 2.15 -18.37
CA GLY A 140 -1.55 2.39 -19.82
C GLY A 140 -0.28 1.87 -20.49
N PRO A 141 -0.27 1.73 -21.82
CA PRO A 141 0.85 1.20 -22.58
C PRO A 141 1.93 2.24 -22.92
N THR A 142 1.63 3.54 -22.80
CA THR A 142 2.55 4.60 -23.21
C THR A 142 3.87 4.51 -22.43
N ASN A 143 4.98 4.85 -23.08
CA ASN A 143 6.31 4.80 -22.50
C ASN A 143 6.68 3.41 -21.91
N GLY A 144 6.23 2.33 -22.58
CA GLY A 144 6.52 0.96 -22.15
C GLY A 144 5.83 0.54 -20.84
N GLY A 145 4.74 1.21 -20.45
CA GLY A 145 3.99 0.90 -19.24
C GLY A 145 4.50 1.62 -17.98
N VAL A 146 5.48 2.52 -18.12
CA VAL A 146 6.00 3.34 -17.04
C VAL A 146 5.56 4.78 -17.25
N MET A 147 5.03 5.40 -16.22
CA MET A 147 4.51 6.77 -16.32
C MET A 147 5.57 7.75 -16.85
N PRO A 148 5.28 8.52 -17.92
CA PRO A 148 6.20 9.52 -18.46
C PRO A 148 6.62 10.60 -17.46
N PRO A 149 7.78 11.26 -17.66
CA PRO A 149 8.26 12.32 -16.76
C PRO A 149 7.48 13.63 -16.88
N ASN A 150 6.71 13.81 -17.95
CA ASN A 150 5.83 14.94 -18.20
C ASN A 150 4.68 14.52 -19.11
N ASN A 151 3.67 15.38 -19.28
CA ASN A 151 2.54 15.16 -20.18
C ASN A 151 2.62 15.98 -21.46
N SER A 152 3.83 16.16 -21.98
CA SER A 152 4.05 16.81 -23.28
C SER A 152 3.42 16.04 -24.44
N THR A 153 3.25 16.71 -25.58
CA THR A 153 2.72 16.12 -26.82
C THR A 153 3.57 14.95 -27.37
N THR A 154 4.77 14.75 -26.85
CA THR A 154 5.61 13.58 -27.16
C THR A 154 4.96 12.27 -26.71
N TYR A 155 4.21 12.30 -25.61
CA TYR A 155 3.59 11.11 -25.03
C TYR A 155 2.13 10.99 -25.36
N TRP A 156 1.39 12.11 -25.28
CA TRP A 156 -0.05 12.14 -25.57
C TRP A 156 -0.40 13.37 -26.38
N PRO A 157 -1.28 13.25 -27.41
CA PRO A 157 -1.74 14.39 -28.16
C PRO A 157 -2.55 15.32 -27.27
N THR A 158 -2.52 16.62 -27.56
CA THR A 158 -3.45 17.58 -26.94
C THR A 158 -4.88 17.28 -27.39
N TRP A 159 -5.82 17.57 -26.52
CA TRP A 159 -7.23 17.63 -26.89
C TRP A 159 -7.66 19.10 -26.99
N THR A 160 -8.74 19.38 -27.71
CA THR A 160 -9.25 20.73 -27.91
C THR A 160 -10.66 20.87 -27.37
N ASP A 161 -10.92 22.01 -26.75
CA ASP A 161 -12.24 22.44 -26.33
C ASP A 161 -12.40 23.93 -26.63
N ASN A 162 -13.43 24.29 -27.42
CA ASN A 162 -13.64 25.66 -27.90
C ASN A 162 -12.38 26.30 -28.50
N ASP A 163 -11.71 25.59 -29.42
CA ASP A 163 -10.46 26.00 -30.10
C ASP A 163 -9.24 26.18 -29.20
N GLU A 164 -9.34 25.85 -27.92
CA GLU A 164 -8.21 25.84 -26.99
C GLU A 164 -7.64 24.43 -26.81
N GLY A 165 -6.31 24.31 -26.91
CA GLY A 165 -5.60 23.03 -26.75
C GLY A 165 -5.21 22.77 -25.30
N TYR A 166 -5.47 21.56 -24.82
CA TYR A 166 -5.13 21.11 -23.47
C TYR A 166 -4.28 19.85 -23.51
N PRO A 167 -3.33 19.68 -22.62
CA PRO A 167 -2.57 18.43 -22.53
C PRO A 167 -3.46 17.28 -22.02
N ASN A 168 -3.11 16.06 -22.38
CA ASN A 168 -3.68 14.85 -21.78
C ASN A 168 -2.82 14.35 -20.64
N LEU A 169 -3.44 13.73 -19.65
CA LEU A 169 -2.77 13.06 -18.53
C LEU A 169 -3.63 11.88 -18.04
N PRO A 170 -3.45 10.67 -18.62
CA PRO A 170 -4.34 9.53 -18.34
C PRO A 170 -4.39 9.10 -16.88
N LEU A 171 -3.37 9.41 -16.08
CA LEU A 171 -3.36 9.10 -14.65
C LEU A 171 -4.18 10.11 -13.82
N ALA A 172 -4.24 11.38 -14.23
CA ALA A 172 -5.10 12.37 -13.59
C ALA A 172 -6.52 12.33 -14.18
N ALA A 173 -6.60 12.32 -15.50
CA ALA A 173 -7.82 12.31 -16.27
C ALA A 173 -7.56 11.82 -17.71
N SER A 174 -8.30 10.85 -18.22
CA SER A 174 -8.13 10.32 -19.58
C SER A 174 -9.45 10.28 -20.34
N LYS A 175 -9.39 10.58 -21.64
CA LYS A 175 -10.50 10.38 -22.56
C LYS A 175 -10.39 9.02 -23.25
N LYS A 176 -11.49 8.55 -23.85
CA LYS A 176 -11.49 7.39 -24.73
C LYS A 176 -10.41 7.54 -25.80
N ASP A 177 -9.73 6.44 -26.10
CA ASP A 177 -8.65 6.31 -27.08
C ASP A 177 -7.37 7.10 -26.76
N VAL A 178 -7.33 7.86 -25.67
CA VAL A 178 -6.08 8.39 -25.13
C VAL A 178 -5.29 7.23 -24.57
N ASP A 179 -4.00 7.20 -24.81
CA ASP A 179 -3.11 6.14 -24.32
C ASP A 179 -3.44 4.74 -24.88
N GLY A 180 -4.02 4.68 -26.09
CA GLY A 180 -4.38 3.42 -26.74
C GLY A 180 -5.54 2.63 -26.10
N ARG A 181 -6.28 3.22 -25.20
CA ARG A 181 -7.44 2.58 -24.57
C ARG A 181 -8.63 2.57 -25.52
N THR A 182 -9.26 1.40 -25.69
CA THR A 182 -10.40 1.22 -26.59
C THR A 182 -11.75 1.40 -25.90
N THR A 183 -11.77 1.32 -24.57
CA THR A 183 -12.96 1.52 -23.76
C THR A 183 -12.95 2.91 -23.13
N ARG A 184 -14.16 3.50 -23.02
CA ARG A 184 -14.31 4.76 -22.30
C ARG A 184 -13.85 4.62 -20.86
N GLY A 185 -12.95 5.48 -20.42
CA GLY A 185 -12.57 5.61 -19.00
C GLY A 185 -13.64 6.35 -18.23
N SER A 186 -13.65 6.24 -16.92
CA SER A 186 -14.62 6.90 -16.06
C SER A 186 -14.59 8.42 -16.18
N ILE A 187 -13.44 8.98 -16.48
CA ILE A 187 -13.26 10.42 -16.62
C ILE A 187 -13.77 11.02 -17.92
N ASP A 188 -14.05 10.21 -18.94
CA ASP A 188 -14.72 10.70 -20.13
C ASP A 188 -16.12 11.21 -19.85
N ASN A 189 -16.62 10.94 -18.67
CA ASN A 189 -18.00 11.16 -18.28
C ASN A 189 -18.18 12.41 -17.42
N TYR A 190 -17.11 13.09 -17.01
CA TYR A 190 -17.23 14.32 -16.26
C TYR A 190 -16.48 15.48 -16.95
N TRP A 191 -16.69 16.66 -16.53
CA TRP A 191 -16.42 17.83 -17.08
C TRP A 191 -15.09 18.20 -17.45
N ILE A 192 -14.85 19.07 -18.21
CA ILE A 192 -13.88 19.23 -19.19
C ILE A 192 -13.04 20.50 -19.10
N LYS A 193 -13.60 21.62 -18.70
CA LYS A 193 -12.95 22.91 -18.87
C LYS A 193 -13.12 23.81 -17.66
N TYR A 194 -12.03 24.43 -17.23
CA TYR A 194 -12.09 25.49 -16.23
C TYR A 194 -12.90 26.69 -16.75
N ASN A 195 -13.80 27.23 -15.93
CA ASN A 195 -14.73 28.30 -16.30
C ASN A 195 -15.66 27.97 -17.49
N SER A 196 -15.95 26.71 -17.74
CA SER A 196 -16.96 26.35 -18.74
C SER A 196 -18.32 26.88 -18.32
N ILE A 197 -19.05 27.48 -19.28
CA ILE A 197 -20.46 27.84 -19.14
C ILE A 197 -21.37 26.68 -19.55
N GLU A 198 -20.81 25.60 -20.05
CA GLU A 198 -21.55 24.42 -20.45
C GLU A 198 -21.78 23.53 -19.25
N ASP A 199 -22.92 22.86 -19.22
CA ASP A 199 -23.23 21.88 -18.18
C ASP A 199 -22.29 20.69 -18.28
N ASP A 200 -21.96 20.11 -17.11
CA ASP A 200 -21.18 18.91 -17.02
C ASP A 200 -21.77 17.79 -17.91
N PRO A 201 -21.01 17.22 -18.85
CA PRO A 201 -21.48 16.13 -19.71
C PRO A 201 -22.00 14.91 -18.96
N TYR A 202 -21.50 14.68 -17.74
CA TYR A 202 -22.00 13.63 -16.84
C TYR A 202 -23.49 13.86 -16.52
N ILE A 203 -23.90 15.10 -16.30
CA ILE A 203 -25.28 15.51 -16.03
C ILE A 203 -26.10 15.55 -17.32
N THR A 204 -25.64 16.26 -18.34
CA THR A 204 -26.39 16.50 -19.56
C THR A 204 -26.66 15.26 -20.39
N ASN A 205 -25.74 14.31 -20.37
CA ASN A 205 -25.87 13.03 -21.07
C ASN A 205 -26.48 11.93 -20.21
N SER A 206 -26.90 12.23 -18.97
CA SER A 206 -27.45 11.23 -18.03
C SER A 206 -26.58 9.98 -17.91
N TRP A 207 -25.27 10.14 -17.93
CA TRP A 207 -24.35 9.03 -17.81
C TRP A 207 -24.40 8.41 -16.41
N PRO A 208 -24.17 7.07 -16.28
CA PRO A 208 -24.09 6.44 -14.97
C PRO A 208 -22.89 6.98 -14.20
N ARG A 209 -22.93 6.85 -12.87
CA ARG A 209 -21.79 7.24 -12.01
C ARG A 209 -20.51 6.58 -12.50
N HIS A 210 -19.40 7.30 -12.37
CA HIS A 210 -18.10 6.81 -12.80
C HIS A 210 -17.73 5.51 -12.10
N ALA A 211 -17.27 4.54 -12.87
CA ALA A 211 -16.57 3.39 -12.31
C ALA A 211 -15.13 3.83 -11.98
N TRP A 212 -14.70 3.66 -10.75
CA TRP A 212 -13.34 3.94 -10.34
C TRP A 212 -12.39 2.96 -11.00
N LYS A 213 -11.51 3.44 -11.87
CA LYS A 213 -10.73 2.56 -12.69
C LYS A 213 -9.30 3.01 -12.96
N ASP A 214 -9.08 3.95 -13.85
CA ASP A 214 -7.76 4.20 -14.42
C ASP A 214 -7.10 5.51 -13.94
N ALA A 215 -7.88 6.50 -13.53
CA ALA A 215 -7.39 7.81 -13.14
C ALA A 215 -7.61 8.10 -11.64
N VAL A 216 -6.63 8.72 -11.01
CA VAL A 216 -6.74 9.13 -9.59
C VAL A 216 -7.82 10.22 -9.41
N GLY A 217 -8.03 11.08 -10.40
CA GLY A 217 -9.09 12.09 -10.37
C GLY A 217 -10.50 11.52 -10.26
N ASP A 218 -10.76 10.32 -10.82
CA ASP A 218 -12.04 9.63 -10.65
C ASP A 218 -12.33 9.36 -9.18
N TYR A 219 -11.34 8.85 -8.46
CA TYR A 219 -11.44 8.55 -7.04
C TYR A 219 -11.53 9.81 -6.19
N MET A 220 -10.80 10.86 -6.55
CA MET A 220 -10.82 12.16 -5.86
C MET A 220 -12.07 12.98 -6.17
N LYS A 221 -12.89 12.56 -7.13
CA LYS A 221 -14.09 13.26 -7.61
C LYS A 221 -13.77 14.66 -8.17
N THR A 222 -12.54 14.88 -8.60
CA THR A 222 -12.14 16.15 -9.21
C THR A 222 -12.97 16.44 -10.45
N SER A 223 -13.44 17.68 -10.63
CA SER A 223 -14.28 18.12 -11.76
C SER A 223 -15.57 17.31 -11.95
N GLN A 224 -16.14 16.76 -10.88
CA GLN A 224 -17.37 15.96 -10.95
C GLN A 224 -18.52 16.65 -10.20
N SER A 225 -19.40 17.34 -10.92
CA SER A 225 -20.49 18.11 -10.31
C SER A 225 -21.48 17.25 -9.54
N ALA A 226 -21.65 15.98 -9.93
CA ALA A 226 -22.45 15.01 -9.17
C ALA A 226 -21.96 14.78 -7.73
N TYR A 227 -20.72 15.18 -7.42
CA TYR A 227 -20.12 15.12 -6.09
C TYR A 227 -19.91 16.52 -5.49
N GLY A 228 -20.48 17.55 -6.11
CA GLY A 228 -20.32 18.93 -5.68
C GLY A 228 -18.95 19.53 -6.03
N ASN A 229 -18.26 18.96 -7.02
CA ASN A 229 -17.00 19.45 -7.57
C ASN A 229 -17.20 19.80 -9.05
N SER A 230 -17.14 21.07 -9.40
CA SER A 230 -17.19 21.55 -10.78
C SER A 230 -15.90 22.26 -11.15
N ASP A 231 -15.65 22.44 -12.45
CA ASP A 231 -14.59 23.30 -12.97
C ASP A 231 -13.22 23.14 -12.31
N GLY A 232 -12.69 21.92 -12.32
CA GLY A 232 -11.38 21.62 -11.74
C GLY A 232 -11.36 21.45 -10.22
N SER A 233 -12.49 21.61 -9.54
CA SER A 233 -12.53 21.61 -8.10
C SER A 233 -12.38 20.21 -7.48
N THR A 234 -11.81 20.20 -6.28
CA THR A 234 -11.71 19.07 -5.37
C THR A 234 -12.00 19.54 -3.95
N GLN A 235 -12.68 18.73 -3.16
CA GLN A 235 -12.95 19.04 -1.76
C GLN A 235 -11.92 18.35 -0.85
N PHE A 236 -11.52 19.08 0.20
CA PHE A 236 -10.72 18.54 1.31
C PHE A 236 -11.36 18.95 2.63
N TRP A 237 -11.37 18.02 3.58
CA TRP A 237 -11.96 18.25 4.87
C TRP A 237 -10.88 18.21 5.95
N ASN A 238 -10.92 19.16 6.87
CA ASN A 238 -9.96 19.29 7.98
C ASN A 238 -10.73 19.51 9.27
N TYR A 239 -10.17 19.09 10.42
CA TYR A 239 -10.66 19.62 11.69
C TYR A 239 -10.39 21.12 11.76
N GLY A 240 -11.27 21.88 12.45
CA GLY A 240 -11.08 23.31 12.72
C GLY A 240 -9.97 23.62 13.74
N ASN A 241 -8.99 22.75 13.87
CA ASN A 241 -7.85 22.86 14.78
C ASN A 241 -6.61 22.15 14.20
N ALA A 242 -5.58 21.94 15.02
CA ALA A 242 -4.32 21.32 14.62
C ALA A 242 -4.37 19.79 14.45
N THR A 243 -5.46 19.12 14.85
CA THR A 243 -5.56 17.67 14.83
C THR A 243 -5.70 17.13 13.40
N PRO A 244 -4.99 16.07 13.00
CA PRO A 244 -5.21 15.45 11.70
C PRO A 244 -6.60 14.78 11.65
N LEU A 245 -7.33 15.00 10.57
CA LEU A 245 -8.59 14.29 10.26
C LEU A 245 -8.25 13.05 9.44
N THR A 246 -8.35 11.89 10.05
CA THR A 246 -7.98 10.62 9.41
C THR A 246 -9.06 10.11 8.46
N CYS A 247 -8.66 9.32 7.46
CA CYS A 247 -9.59 8.69 6.53
C CYS A 247 -10.58 7.72 7.23
N SER A 248 -10.21 7.14 8.35
CA SER A 248 -11.13 6.34 9.17
C SER A 248 -12.24 7.23 9.77
N GLU A 249 -11.86 8.32 10.41
CA GLU A 249 -12.82 9.26 10.98
C GLU A 249 -13.75 9.88 9.91
N MET A 250 -13.25 10.11 8.68
CA MET A 250 -14.08 10.59 7.58
C MET A 250 -15.25 9.63 7.25
N THR A 251 -15.15 8.36 7.59
CA THR A 251 -16.22 7.37 7.38
C THR A 251 -17.27 7.40 8.48
N THR A 252 -17.02 8.07 9.58
CA THR A 252 -17.94 8.19 10.74
C THR A 252 -18.66 9.53 10.81
N LEU A 253 -18.13 10.54 10.10
CA LEU A 253 -18.69 11.89 10.03
C LEU A 253 -19.62 12.02 8.82
N GLU A 254 -20.85 12.50 9.05
CA GLU A 254 -21.87 12.62 8.01
C GLU A 254 -22.38 14.05 7.88
N SER A 255 -22.43 14.53 6.66
CA SER A 255 -23.02 15.84 6.27
C SER A 255 -23.81 15.67 4.98
N GLU A 256 -24.98 16.31 4.88
CA GLU A 256 -25.83 16.29 3.67
C GLU A 256 -26.33 14.88 3.28
N GLY A 257 -26.50 13.98 4.27
CA GLY A 257 -26.94 12.61 4.02
C GLY A 257 -25.84 11.69 3.47
N HIS A 258 -24.60 12.16 3.46
CA HIS A 258 -23.43 11.38 3.02
C HIS A 258 -22.30 11.44 4.04
N LYS A 259 -21.50 10.39 4.10
CA LYS A 259 -20.21 10.43 4.82
C LYS A 259 -19.30 11.45 4.15
N ILE A 260 -18.49 12.19 4.93
CA ILE A 260 -17.56 13.17 4.32
C ILE A 260 -16.50 12.49 3.45
N SER A 261 -16.19 11.23 3.70
CA SER A 261 -15.34 10.39 2.84
C SER A 261 -15.89 10.24 1.41
N TRP A 262 -17.16 10.53 1.18
CA TRP A 262 -17.81 10.38 -0.12
C TRP A 262 -17.22 11.30 -1.20
N ASN A 263 -16.76 12.51 -0.82
CA ASN A 263 -16.21 13.50 -1.75
C ASN A 263 -14.88 14.13 -1.29
N ASP A 264 -14.21 13.59 -0.27
CA ASP A 264 -12.89 14.05 0.15
C ASP A 264 -11.81 13.55 -0.82
N GLY A 265 -10.95 14.46 -1.30
CA GLY A 265 -9.90 14.16 -2.25
C GLY A 265 -8.81 13.24 -1.70
N THR A 266 -8.48 13.34 -0.41
CA THR A 266 -7.48 12.48 0.24
C THR A 266 -8.01 11.06 0.41
N TYR A 267 -9.26 10.93 0.84
CA TYR A 267 -9.92 9.64 0.90
C TYR A 267 -10.01 8.99 -0.49
N GLY A 268 -10.34 9.79 -1.52
CA GLY A 268 -10.34 9.33 -2.90
C GLY A 268 -8.95 8.81 -3.34
N ARG A 269 -7.89 9.55 -3.06
CA ARG A 269 -6.52 9.13 -3.36
C ARG A 269 -6.14 7.82 -2.63
N MET A 270 -6.56 7.64 -1.38
CA MET A 270 -6.41 6.38 -0.66
C MET A 270 -7.11 5.22 -1.38
N LEU A 271 -8.35 5.43 -1.84
CA LEU A 271 -9.10 4.40 -2.58
C LEU A 271 -8.40 4.02 -3.88
N PHE A 272 -7.83 4.98 -4.60
CA PHE A 272 -7.06 4.73 -5.82
C PHE A 272 -5.87 3.81 -5.53
N TYR A 273 -5.06 4.11 -4.50
CA TYR A 273 -3.92 3.27 -4.15
C TYR A 273 -4.34 1.85 -3.73
N LYS A 274 -5.43 1.72 -2.98
CA LYS A 274 -6.00 0.41 -2.62
C LYS A 274 -6.49 -0.36 -3.85
N ALA A 275 -7.09 0.32 -4.84
CA ALA A 275 -7.52 -0.30 -6.09
C ALA A 275 -6.34 -0.78 -6.95
N ARG A 276 -5.14 -0.21 -6.75
CA ARG A 276 -3.88 -0.66 -7.36
C ARG A 276 -3.21 -1.80 -6.58
N GLY A 277 -3.83 -2.29 -5.50
CA GLY A 277 -3.31 -3.38 -4.69
C GLY A 277 -2.36 -2.93 -3.56
N TYR A 278 -2.15 -1.62 -3.37
CA TYR A 278 -1.21 -1.13 -2.36
C TYR A 278 -1.87 -0.92 -1.00
N ARG A 279 -1.16 -1.31 0.05
CA ARG A 279 -1.57 -1.09 1.43
C ARG A 279 -1.27 0.35 1.86
N VAL A 280 -2.27 1.03 2.40
CA VAL A 280 -2.14 2.40 2.94
C VAL A 280 -1.89 2.32 4.43
N THR A 281 -0.81 2.94 4.91
CA THR A 281 -0.39 2.97 6.32
C THR A 281 -0.86 4.21 7.04
N GLN A 282 -0.94 5.34 6.32
CA GLN A 282 -1.45 6.61 6.86
C GLN A 282 -2.33 7.30 5.83
N CYS A 283 -3.43 7.88 6.27
CA CYS A 283 -4.34 8.65 5.43
C CYS A 283 -5.01 9.72 6.28
N TYR A 284 -4.72 11.01 6.02
CA TYR A 284 -5.32 12.14 6.73
C TYR A 284 -5.14 13.47 6.00
N ASN A 285 -5.98 14.44 6.36
CA ASN A 285 -5.80 15.87 6.09
C ASN A 285 -5.42 16.56 7.39
N GLN A 286 -4.55 17.58 7.32
CA GLN A 286 -4.19 18.40 8.48
C GLN A 286 -3.85 19.82 8.07
N HIS A 287 -4.35 20.80 8.83
CA HIS A 287 -3.87 22.18 8.72
C HIS A 287 -2.40 22.28 9.10
N THR A 288 -1.68 23.15 8.39
CA THR A 288 -0.27 23.43 8.67
C THR A 288 -0.08 24.31 9.90
N ASP A 289 1.12 24.32 10.46
CA ASP A 289 1.45 25.00 11.70
C ASP A 289 1.36 26.53 11.64
N ASN A 290 1.33 27.12 10.43
CA ASN A 290 1.04 28.54 10.23
C ASN A 290 -0.46 28.87 10.33
N VAL A 291 -1.35 27.89 10.14
CA VAL A 291 -2.82 28.04 10.29
C VAL A 291 -3.24 27.77 11.73
N HIS A 292 -2.75 26.68 12.29
CA HIS A 292 -2.99 26.30 13.68
C HIS A 292 -1.69 25.90 14.36
N ALA A 293 -1.35 26.55 15.44
CA ALA A 293 -0.18 26.14 16.25
C ALA A 293 -0.30 24.66 16.64
N GLY A 294 0.73 23.87 16.34
CA GLY A 294 0.72 22.41 16.52
C GLY A 294 0.16 21.62 15.31
N GLY A 295 -0.20 22.29 14.22
CA GLY A 295 -0.52 21.67 12.96
C GLY A 295 0.67 20.98 12.28
N PHE A 296 0.50 20.52 11.05
CA PHE A 296 1.55 19.86 10.30
C PHE A 296 2.74 20.80 10.08
N SER A 297 3.87 20.43 10.66
CA SER A 297 5.07 21.29 10.76
C SER A 297 6.05 21.03 9.63
N PHE A 298 7.00 21.95 9.44
CA PHE A 298 8.13 21.74 8.55
C PHE A 298 8.95 20.49 8.92
N ALA A 299 9.09 20.17 10.22
CA ALA A 299 9.78 18.96 10.64
C ALA A 299 9.10 17.69 10.15
N GLN A 300 7.77 17.64 10.17
CA GLN A 300 6.98 16.53 9.60
C GLN A 300 7.10 16.51 8.08
N TYR A 301 7.05 17.65 7.41
CA TYR A 301 7.29 17.74 5.96
C TYR A 301 8.68 17.18 5.60
N LYS A 302 9.72 17.61 6.30
CA LYS A 302 11.09 17.12 6.12
C LYS A 302 11.18 15.60 6.32
N ALA A 303 10.48 15.06 7.32
CA ALA A 303 10.42 13.62 7.57
C ALA A 303 9.77 12.85 6.41
N GLU A 304 8.67 13.37 5.81
CA GLU A 304 8.06 12.78 4.63
C GLU A 304 9.04 12.75 3.43
N ILE A 305 9.66 13.88 3.13
CA ILE A 305 10.64 13.97 2.04
C ILE A 305 11.85 13.03 2.30
N ASN A 306 12.34 12.96 3.53
CA ASN A 306 13.44 12.06 3.90
C ASN A 306 13.07 10.58 3.73
N ALA A 307 11.82 10.23 3.92
CA ALA A 307 11.30 8.90 3.68
C ALA A 307 10.96 8.61 2.20
N GLY A 308 11.27 9.53 1.28
CA GLY A 308 10.99 9.37 -0.14
C GLY A 308 9.50 9.54 -0.49
N ARG A 309 8.75 10.30 0.30
CA ARG A 309 7.32 10.53 0.11
C ARG A 309 7.03 11.99 -0.25
N PRO A 310 6.64 12.28 -1.49
CA PRO A 310 6.18 13.61 -1.88
C PRO A 310 4.90 13.99 -1.13
N VAL A 311 4.76 15.26 -0.78
CA VAL A 311 3.65 15.78 0.03
C VAL A 311 2.68 16.59 -0.82
N MET A 312 1.41 16.24 -0.84
CA MET A 312 0.37 17.09 -1.44
C MET A 312 0.09 18.28 -0.53
N ILE A 313 0.24 19.47 -1.08
CA ILE A 313 0.13 20.75 -0.37
C ILE A 313 -1.05 21.54 -0.93
N ASN A 314 -1.91 22.02 -0.06
CA ASN A 314 -3.03 22.91 -0.40
C ASN A 314 -2.73 24.34 0.05
N VAL A 315 -2.84 25.27 -0.88
CA VAL A 315 -2.84 26.72 -0.63
C VAL A 315 -4.23 27.31 -0.90
N THR A 316 -4.45 28.57 -0.61
CA THR A 316 -5.76 29.23 -0.83
C THR A 316 -6.12 29.34 -2.30
N GLY A 317 -6.58 28.23 -2.89
CA GLY A 317 -7.07 28.15 -4.27
C GLY A 317 -6.25 27.28 -5.19
N HIS A 318 -5.20 26.60 -4.72
CA HIS A 318 -4.40 25.71 -5.54
C HIS A 318 -3.89 24.51 -4.75
N THR A 319 -3.60 23.43 -5.46
CA THR A 319 -2.95 22.23 -4.91
C THR A 319 -1.66 21.96 -5.68
N MET A 320 -0.61 21.67 -4.94
CA MET A 320 0.76 21.44 -5.46
C MET A 320 1.38 20.21 -4.82
N VAL A 321 2.57 19.84 -5.30
CA VAL A 321 3.36 18.74 -4.71
C VAL A 321 4.66 19.27 -4.15
N GLY A 322 4.87 19.14 -2.85
CA GLY A 322 6.16 19.33 -2.20
C GLY A 322 7.07 18.15 -2.51
N ILE A 323 8.24 18.43 -3.07
CA ILE A 323 9.17 17.41 -3.57
C ILE A 323 10.55 17.49 -2.93
N GLY A 324 10.80 18.51 -2.09
CA GLY A 324 12.12 18.69 -1.50
C GLY A 324 12.18 19.89 -0.58
N TYR A 325 13.32 20.10 0.01
CA TYR A 325 13.55 21.24 0.92
C TYR A 325 15.01 21.71 0.91
N ASP A 326 15.19 22.94 1.40
CA ASP A 326 16.44 23.54 1.86
C ASP A 326 16.18 24.19 3.23
N ASP A 327 16.69 23.57 4.29
CA ASP A 327 16.55 24.05 5.66
C ASP A 327 17.69 24.97 6.14
N SER A 328 18.62 25.32 5.26
CA SER A 328 19.64 26.34 5.53
C SER A 328 19.06 27.76 5.58
N THR A 329 17.81 27.93 5.14
CA THR A 329 17.13 29.23 5.06
C THR A 329 16.09 29.39 6.19
N THR A 330 15.78 30.65 6.57
CA THR A 330 14.77 30.95 7.59
C THR A 330 13.73 31.94 7.06
N PRO A 331 12.43 31.60 6.91
CA PRO A 331 11.88 30.24 7.02
C PRO A 331 12.52 29.28 6.01
N PRO A 332 12.43 27.95 6.25
CA PRO A 332 12.93 26.97 5.29
C PRO A 332 12.28 27.10 3.91
N THR A 333 13.04 26.82 2.88
CA THR A 333 12.55 26.75 1.51
C THR A 333 12.06 25.33 1.23
N ILE A 334 10.92 25.18 0.56
CA ILE A 334 10.47 23.91 0.00
C ILE A 334 10.48 23.98 -1.54
N TYR A 335 10.80 22.86 -2.16
CA TYR A 335 10.74 22.67 -3.60
C TYR A 335 9.42 22.06 -3.96
N ILE A 336 8.78 22.56 -5.02
CA ILE A 336 7.42 22.19 -5.41
C ILE A 336 7.29 21.94 -6.92
N ARG A 337 6.27 21.13 -7.29
CA ARG A 337 5.65 21.08 -8.61
C ARG A 337 4.29 21.75 -8.51
N ASP A 338 4.07 22.77 -9.31
CA ASP A 338 2.90 23.64 -9.19
C ASP A 338 1.76 23.36 -10.17
N THR A 339 1.90 22.35 -11.03
CA THR A 339 0.93 21.96 -12.07
C THR A 339 0.78 22.94 -13.24
N TRP A 340 1.61 23.94 -13.35
CA TRP A 340 1.53 24.94 -14.41
C TRP A 340 2.64 24.86 -15.44
N ASP A 341 3.65 24.05 -15.15
CA ASP A 341 4.71 23.67 -16.08
C ASP A 341 5.46 22.43 -15.57
N TYR A 342 6.56 22.07 -16.29
CA TYR A 342 7.38 20.92 -15.95
C TYR A 342 8.55 21.26 -15.01
N GLN A 343 8.63 22.50 -14.53
CA GLN A 343 9.77 22.98 -13.75
C GLN A 343 9.58 22.76 -12.25
N THR A 344 10.69 22.82 -11.52
CA THR A 344 10.70 22.90 -10.07
C THR A 344 10.66 24.34 -9.63
N HIS A 345 9.71 24.65 -8.76
CA HIS A 345 9.56 25.97 -8.16
C HIS A 345 9.87 25.94 -6.66
N THR A 346 9.89 27.12 -6.03
CA THR A 346 10.15 27.25 -4.60
C THR A 346 9.09 28.07 -3.90
N MET A 347 8.82 27.72 -2.64
CA MET A 347 8.13 28.59 -1.71
C MET A 347 8.75 28.50 -0.33
N ARG A 348 8.49 29.48 0.53
CA ARG A 348 8.90 29.43 1.94
C ARG A 348 7.84 28.72 2.77
N TRP A 349 8.25 27.83 3.66
CA TRP A 349 7.32 27.17 4.57
C TRP A 349 6.55 28.18 5.41
N GLY A 350 5.24 27.98 5.54
CA GLY A 350 4.33 28.88 6.25
C GLY A 350 4.09 30.23 5.57
N ARG A 351 4.45 30.37 4.29
CA ARG A 351 4.24 31.58 3.51
C ARG A 351 3.34 31.30 2.30
N SER A 352 3.02 32.33 1.55
CA SER A 352 2.22 32.23 0.31
C SER A 352 3.10 31.83 -0.89
N TYR A 353 2.46 31.16 -1.85
CA TYR A 353 2.95 30.95 -3.22
C TYR A 353 2.04 31.68 -4.19
N GLU A 354 2.57 32.54 -5.04
CA GLU A 354 1.80 33.36 -6.01
C GLU A 354 0.57 34.07 -5.36
N GLY A 355 0.77 34.58 -4.14
CA GLY A 355 -0.29 35.25 -3.37
C GLY A 355 -1.27 34.31 -2.64
N MET A 356 -1.14 32.99 -2.80
CA MET A 356 -1.99 31.98 -2.15
C MET A 356 -1.32 31.43 -0.89
N GLU A 357 -1.96 31.57 0.26
CA GLU A 357 -1.43 31.18 1.55
C GLU A 357 -1.44 29.66 1.76
N LEU A 358 -0.38 29.11 2.38
CA LEU A 358 -0.31 27.72 2.80
C LEU A 358 -1.41 27.38 3.82
N GLN A 359 -2.19 26.32 3.58
CA GLN A 359 -3.36 25.97 4.37
C GLN A 359 -3.29 24.60 5.03
N SER A 360 -3.04 23.56 4.23
CA SER A 360 -3.11 22.18 4.72
C SER A 360 -2.29 21.24 3.86
N VAL A 361 -2.12 20.04 4.37
CA VAL A 361 -1.55 18.91 3.63
C VAL A 361 -2.55 17.77 3.52
N SER A 362 -2.41 16.96 2.46
CA SER A 362 -3.11 15.72 2.25
C SER A 362 -2.08 14.59 2.22
N ILE A 363 -2.09 13.75 3.23
CA ILE A 363 -1.13 12.65 3.40
C ILE A 363 -1.80 11.32 3.11
N VAL A 364 -1.20 10.53 2.22
CA VAL A 364 -1.54 9.12 2.01
C VAL A 364 -0.23 8.36 1.81
N ASN A 365 0.21 7.68 2.85
CA ASN A 365 1.44 6.91 2.84
C ASN A 365 1.16 5.43 2.58
N LEU A 366 2.00 4.84 1.75
CA LEU A 366 1.93 3.43 1.39
C LEU A 366 2.89 2.62 2.28
N ALA A 367 2.52 1.38 2.57
CA ALA A 367 3.51 0.41 3.01
C ALA A 367 4.55 0.25 1.91
N PRO A 368 5.82 0.01 2.23
CA PRO A 368 6.73 -0.52 1.24
C PRO A 368 6.06 -1.72 0.56
N PRO A 369 6.18 -1.90 -0.75
CA PRO A 369 5.86 -3.19 -1.33
C PRO A 369 6.68 -4.23 -0.57
N PRO A 370 6.13 -5.43 -0.33
CA PRO A 370 6.98 -6.50 0.18
C PRO A 370 8.19 -6.57 -0.75
N PRO A 371 9.42 -6.64 -0.20
CA PRO A 371 10.57 -6.86 -1.05
C PRO A 371 10.30 -8.12 -1.86
N PRO A 372 10.72 -8.18 -3.13
CA PRO A 372 10.78 -9.45 -3.81
C PRO A 372 11.47 -10.45 -2.89
N LEU A 373 10.97 -11.66 -2.82
CA LEU A 373 11.69 -12.74 -2.13
C LEU A 373 13.10 -12.77 -2.71
N ASP A 374 14.10 -12.77 -1.83
CA ASP A 374 15.52 -12.85 -2.23
C ASP A 374 16.11 -11.62 -2.99
N ASP A 375 15.58 -10.42 -2.82
CA ASP A 375 16.20 -9.19 -3.34
C ASP A 375 17.32 -8.71 -2.39
N PHE A 376 18.56 -9.08 -2.71
CA PHE A 376 19.74 -8.76 -1.88
C PHE A 376 20.40 -7.43 -2.23
N ASN A 377 19.89 -6.69 -3.21
CA ASN A 377 20.46 -5.40 -3.59
C ASN A 377 19.43 -4.26 -3.60
N ALA A 378 18.17 -4.56 -3.29
CA ALA A 378 17.03 -3.64 -3.27
C ALA A 378 16.81 -2.94 -4.63
N ASP A 379 16.99 -3.66 -5.73
CA ASP A 379 16.69 -3.17 -7.08
C ASP A 379 15.30 -3.59 -7.59
N GLY A 380 14.54 -4.33 -6.76
CA GLY A 380 13.19 -4.80 -7.07
C GLY A 380 13.17 -6.07 -7.92
N ILE A 381 14.26 -6.81 -7.98
CA ILE A 381 14.39 -8.06 -8.73
C ILE A 381 14.91 -9.14 -7.78
N SER A 382 14.27 -10.30 -7.77
CA SER A 382 14.75 -11.44 -6.99
C SER A 382 16.11 -11.91 -7.49
N ASP A 383 17.01 -12.13 -6.57
CA ASP A 383 18.35 -12.64 -6.81
C ASP A 383 18.41 -14.16 -6.55
N ILE A 384 19.52 -14.81 -6.85
CA ILE A 384 19.64 -16.28 -6.73
C ILE A 384 20.81 -16.66 -5.84
N ILE A 385 20.57 -17.49 -4.84
CA ILE A 385 21.61 -18.11 -4.04
C ILE A 385 21.90 -19.53 -4.54
N TRP A 386 23.17 -19.80 -4.84
CA TRP A 386 23.66 -21.11 -5.27
C TRP A 386 24.51 -21.74 -4.20
N LYS A 387 24.30 -23.03 -3.92
CA LYS A 387 25.25 -23.85 -3.15
C LYS A 387 26.20 -24.57 -4.13
N ARG A 388 27.48 -24.28 -4.01
CA ARG A 388 28.52 -24.86 -4.85
C ARG A 388 28.92 -26.27 -4.37
N PRO A 389 29.55 -27.09 -5.23
CA PRO A 389 30.07 -28.41 -4.82
C PRO A 389 31.12 -28.36 -3.69
N ASP A 390 31.80 -27.23 -3.50
CA ASP A 390 32.74 -27.00 -2.38
C ASP A 390 32.03 -26.50 -1.11
N ASN A 391 30.70 -26.60 -1.06
CA ASN A 391 29.81 -26.12 -0.01
C ASN A 391 29.82 -24.61 0.26
N LYS A 392 30.45 -23.80 -0.58
CA LYS A 392 30.34 -22.35 -0.51
C LYS A 392 29.06 -21.88 -1.17
N HIS A 393 28.54 -20.76 -0.71
CA HIS A 393 27.37 -20.13 -1.31
C HIS A 393 27.78 -18.97 -2.19
N LEU A 394 27.09 -18.83 -3.33
CA LEU A 394 27.30 -17.82 -4.34
C LEU A 394 25.97 -17.08 -4.57
N LEU A 395 25.96 -15.79 -4.35
CA LEU A 395 24.84 -14.92 -4.66
C LEU A 395 25.00 -14.36 -6.06
N TRP A 396 23.97 -14.47 -6.87
CA TRP A 396 23.85 -13.86 -8.20
C TRP A 396 22.87 -12.71 -8.13
N PHE A 397 23.33 -11.50 -8.38
CA PHE A 397 22.47 -10.35 -8.58
C PHE A 397 21.91 -10.38 -9.99
N MET A 398 20.59 -10.50 -10.10
CA MET A 398 19.90 -10.69 -11.37
C MET A 398 19.51 -9.33 -11.98
N ASP A 399 19.21 -9.33 -13.27
CA ASP A 399 18.58 -8.20 -13.96
C ASP A 399 17.21 -8.58 -14.53
N LYS A 400 16.47 -7.59 -15.04
CA LYS A 400 15.11 -7.77 -15.61
C LYS A 400 15.08 -8.72 -16.83
N THR A 401 16.22 -9.08 -17.40
CA THR A 401 16.32 -10.02 -18.51
C THR A 401 16.55 -11.46 -18.05
N GLY A 402 16.65 -11.68 -16.73
CA GLY A 402 16.99 -12.98 -16.14
C GLY A 402 18.47 -13.34 -16.25
N THR A 403 19.34 -12.33 -16.45
CA THR A 403 20.80 -12.51 -16.55
C THR A 403 21.45 -12.08 -15.23
N ALA A 404 22.47 -12.82 -14.77
CA ALA A 404 23.26 -12.40 -13.63
C ALA A 404 24.12 -11.16 -14.00
N LYS A 405 23.77 -10.01 -13.43
CA LYS A 405 24.49 -8.74 -13.59
C LYS A 405 25.84 -8.75 -12.89
N SER A 406 25.89 -9.36 -11.71
CA SER A 406 27.10 -9.55 -10.92
C SER A 406 26.96 -10.74 -9.98
N THR A 407 28.08 -11.19 -9.41
CA THR A 407 28.08 -12.34 -8.50
C THR A 407 28.93 -12.05 -7.27
N LYS A 408 28.54 -12.62 -6.12
CA LYS A 408 29.24 -12.49 -4.84
C LYS A 408 29.41 -13.86 -4.19
N VAL A 409 30.66 -14.27 -3.92
CA VAL A 409 30.90 -15.42 -3.07
C VAL A 409 30.66 -14.99 -1.62
N LEU A 410 29.73 -15.63 -0.95
CA LEU A 410 29.45 -15.39 0.46
C LEU A 410 30.62 -15.88 1.32
N ALA A 411 30.75 -15.34 2.54
CA ALA A 411 31.82 -15.74 3.46
C ALA A 411 31.87 -17.27 3.61
N ALA A 412 33.10 -17.80 3.78
CA ALA A 412 33.37 -19.25 3.82
C ALA A 412 32.78 -19.90 5.09
N ILE A 413 31.48 -20.18 5.07
CA ILE A 413 30.75 -20.91 6.10
C ILE A 413 30.27 -22.26 5.56
N ALA A 414 31.16 -22.95 4.88
CA ALA A 414 30.89 -24.24 4.20
C ALA A 414 30.23 -25.32 5.08
N THR A 415 30.25 -25.14 6.39
CA THR A 415 29.63 -26.07 7.36
C THR A 415 28.26 -25.63 7.86
N TRP A 416 27.77 -24.44 7.45
CA TRP A 416 26.46 -23.95 7.83
C TRP A 416 25.45 -24.24 6.72
N ASP A 417 24.24 -24.54 7.10
CA ASP A 417 23.15 -24.72 6.15
C ASP A 417 22.40 -23.41 5.99
N PHE A 418 22.16 -23.02 4.75
CA PHE A 418 21.26 -21.95 4.40
C PHE A 418 19.83 -22.44 4.62
N ASP A 419 19.02 -21.67 5.35
CA ASP A 419 17.70 -22.14 5.79
C ASP A 419 16.56 -21.21 5.37
N GLY A 420 16.82 -19.91 5.18
CA GLY A 420 15.79 -18.97 4.71
C GLY A 420 16.27 -17.52 4.54
N THR A 421 15.39 -16.72 4.03
CA THR A 421 15.58 -15.27 3.78
C THR A 421 14.42 -14.46 4.35
N GLY A 422 14.58 -13.15 4.41
CA GLY A 422 13.55 -12.19 4.77
C GLY A 422 14.17 -10.82 5.07
N ASP A 423 13.41 -9.75 4.98
CA ASP A 423 13.85 -8.43 5.43
C ASP A 423 13.60 -8.29 6.94
N PHE A 424 14.58 -8.66 7.75
CA PHE A 424 14.46 -8.68 9.21
C PHE A 424 14.78 -7.34 9.89
N ASN A 425 15.16 -6.32 9.11
CA ASN A 425 15.44 -5.00 9.64
C ASN A 425 14.62 -3.87 8.98
N ALA A 426 13.78 -4.21 7.99
CA ALA A 426 12.97 -3.31 7.20
C ALA A 426 13.78 -2.24 6.44
N ASP A 427 14.95 -2.63 5.87
CA ASP A 427 15.77 -1.77 5.03
C ASP A 427 15.55 -2.01 3.52
N GLY A 428 14.67 -2.98 3.19
CA GLY A 428 14.33 -3.35 1.82
C GLY A 428 15.38 -4.26 1.16
N ILE A 429 16.26 -4.88 1.94
CA ILE A 429 17.28 -5.84 1.48
C ILE A 429 16.97 -7.18 2.15
N SER A 430 16.96 -8.27 1.38
CA SER A 430 16.79 -9.58 1.96
C SER A 430 17.99 -9.96 2.82
N ASP A 431 17.73 -10.34 4.06
CA ASP A 431 18.68 -10.87 5.03
C ASP A 431 18.72 -12.41 4.95
N MET A 432 19.70 -13.03 5.59
CA MET A 432 19.93 -14.47 5.49
C MET A 432 19.85 -15.16 6.84
N LEU A 433 19.10 -16.25 6.90
CA LEU A 433 19.02 -17.12 8.07
C LEU A 433 19.83 -18.40 7.85
N TRP A 434 20.77 -18.67 8.75
CA TRP A 434 21.69 -19.78 8.68
C TRP A 434 21.53 -20.71 9.88
N LYS A 435 21.59 -22.04 9.63
CA LYS A 435 21.67 -23.06 10.69
C LYS A 435 23.11 -23.53 10.83
N ARG A 436 23.65 -23.42 12.03
CA ARG A 436 25.02 -23.88 12.37
C ARG A 436 25.03 -25.37 12.66
N PRO A 437 26.23 -26.02 12.61
CA PRO A 437 26.38 -27.44 12.99
C PRO A 437 25.98 -27.75 14.44
N ASP A 438 26.02 -26.76 15.34
CA ASP A 438 25.55 -26.90 16.74
C ASP A 438 24.02 -26.72 16.87
N GLY A 439 23.31 -26.60 15.73
CA GLY A 439 21.87 -26.44 15.65
C GLY A 439 21.35 -25.01 15.90
N LYS A 440 22.23 -24.05 16.25
CA LYS A 440 21.82 -22.68 16.48
C LYS A 440 21.60 -21.96 15.16
N TYR A 441 20.63 -21.06 15.17
CA TYR A 441 20.35 -20.17 14.05
C TYR A 441 21.08 -18.84 14.19
N VAL A 442 21.56 -18.35 13.07
CA VAL A 442 22.24 -17.05 12.95
C VAL A 442 21.61 -16.25 11.83
N LEU A 443 21.08 -15.10 12.18
CA LEU A 443 20.57 -14.11 11.23
C LEU A 443 21.71 -13.19 10.81
N TRP A 444 21.95 -13.07 9.51
CA TRP A 444 22.86 -12.10 8.90
C TRP A 444 22.08 -10.96 8.29
N PHE A 445 22.33 -9.75 8.78
CA PHE A 445 21.83 -8.53 8.15
C PHE A 445 22.72 -8.17 6.97
N MET A 446 22.13 -8.11 5.80
CA MET A 446 22.85 -7.93 4.54
C MET A 446 22.88 -6.46 4.11
N ASN A 447 23.75 -6.10 3.19
CA ASN A 447 23.75 -4.83 2.49
C ASN A 447 23.66 -5.04 0.97
N LYS A 448 23.40 -3.98 0.22
CA LYS A 448 23.24 -4.00 -1.24
C LYS A 448 24.41 -4.59 -2.04
N THR A 449 25.56 -4.84 -1.41
CA THR A 449 26.71 -5.49 -2.03
C THR A 449 26.79 -6.99 -1.75
N GLY A 450 25.77 -7.57 -1.12
CA GLY A 450 25.72 -8.98 -0.73
C GLY A 450 26.69 -9.33 0.39
N SER A 451 27.02 -8.37 1.26
CA SER A 451 27.89 -8.60 2.41
C SER A 451 27.10 -8.46 3.70
N ALA A 452 27.33 -9.35 4.66
CA ALA A 452 26.77 -9.20 6.00
C ALA A 452 27.38 -7.99 6.70
N THR A 453 26.53 -7.08 7.19
CA THR A 453 26.94 -5.90 7.99
C THR A 453 27.04 -6.25 9.48
N SER A 454 26.17 -7.15 9.92
CA SER A 454 26.11 -7.65 11.29
C SER A 454 25.50 -9.04 11.31
N ALA A 455 25.65 -9.72 12.44
CA ALA A 455 25.09 -11.05 12.64
C ALA A 455 24.54 -11.19 14.06
N LYS A 456 23.42 -11.89 14.18
CA LYS A 456 22.77 -12.17 15.45
C LYS A 456 22.50 -13.66 15.63
N VAL A 457 22.98 -14.22 16.71
CA VAL A 457 22.59 -15.58 17.11
C VAL A 457 21.21 -15.50 17.73
N LEU A 458 20.25 -16.22 17.14
CA LEU A 458 18.91 -16.31 17.68
C LEU A 458 18.90 -17.13 18.97
N ALA A 459 17.86 -16.97 19.79
CA ALA A 459 17.74 -17.70 21.05
C ALA A 459 17.94 -19.19 20.84
N ALA A 460 18.43 -19.91 21.88
CA ALA A 460 18.82 -21.32 21.81
C ALA A 460 17.62 -22.25 21.52
N ILE A 461 17.29 -22.40 20.25
CA ILE A 461 16.22 -23.25 19.69
C ILE A 461 16.83 -24.32 18.78
N ALA A 462 18.02 -24.84 19.16
CA ALA A 462 18.82 -25.77 18.35
C ALA A 462 18.07 -27.04 17.88
N THR A 463 16.95 -27.38 18.53
CA THR A 463 16.11 -28.52 18.17
C THR A 463 14.86 -28.16 17.38
N TRP A 464 14.67 -26.88 17.07
CA TRP A 464 13.54 -26.43 16.28
C TRP A 464 13.94 -26.32 14.81
N ASP A 465 13.00 -26.53 13.92
CA ASP A 465 13.19 -26.36 12.49
C ASP A 465 12.47 -25.10 12.00
N LEU A 466 13.09 -24.40 11.07
CA LEU A 466 12.42 -23.31 10.35
C LEU A 466 11.23 -23.88 9.57
N ALA A 467 10.11 -23.21 9.63
CA ALA A 467 8.94 -23.54 8.81
C ALA A 467 8.70 -22.49 7.73
N GLU A 468 8.71 -21.21 8.10
CA GLU A 468 8.47 -20.09 7.17
C GLU A 468 9.06 -18.78 7.73
N THR A 469 9.32 -17.84 6.83
CA THR A 469 9.73 -16.46 7.13
C THR A 469 8.88 -15.50 6.29
N GLU A 470 8.07 -14.66 6.93
CA GLU A 470 7.20 -13.69 6.27
C GLU A 470 6.74 -12.60 7.25
N ASP A 471 6.18 -11.50 6.76
CA ASP A 471 5.59 -10.46 7.62
C ASP A 471 4.16 -10.87 8.05
N PHE A 472 4.04 -11.47 9.24
CA PHE A 472 2.76 -11.95 9.78
C PHE A 472 1.98 -10.90 10.57
N ASN A 473 2.52 -9.69 10.75
CA ASN A 473 1.84 -8.62 11.49
C ASN A 473 1.70 -7.33 10.67
N ALA A 474 2.23 -7.30 9.47
CA ALA A 474 2.22 -6.16 8.56
C ALA A 474 2.95 -4.93 9.13
N ASP A 475 4.09 -5.13 9.80
CA ASP A 475 4.96 -4.04 10.27
C ASP A 475 6.16 -3.78 9.35
N GLY A 476 6.31 -4.59 8.30
CA GLY A 476 7.39 -4.50 7.31
C GLY A 476 8.66 -5.20 7.73
N ILE A 477 8.62 -6.03 8.78
CA ILE A 477 9.73 -6.86 9.25
C ILE A 477 9.34 -8.31 9.06
N SER A 478 10.24 -9.12 8.52
CA SER A 478 9.98 -10.55 8.40
C SER A 478 9.96 -11.19 9.78
N ASP A 479 8.90 -11.94 10.04
CA ASP A 479 8.68 -12.77 11.23
C ASP A 479 9.09 -14.22 10.95
N ILE A 480 9.13 -15.09 11.97
CA ILE A 480 9.59 -16.47 11.80
C ILE A 480 8.58 -17.47 12.38
N ILE A 481 8.17 -18.44 11.59
CA ILE A 481 7.46 -19.63 12.08
C ILE A 481 8.44 -20.76 12.31
N TRP A 482 8.46 -21.24 13.52
CA TRP A 482 9.26 -22.39 13.96
C TRP A 482 8.40 -23.63 14.15
N LYS A 483 8.91 -24.80 13.74
CA LYS A 483 8.37 -26.12 14.10
C LYS A 483 9.15 -26.69 15.27
N ARG A 484 8.47 -26.96 16.36
CA ARG A 484 9.05 -27.56 17.55
C ARG A 484 9.15 -29.10 17.44
N PRO A 485 10.00 -29.76 18.26
CA PRO A 485 10.09 -31.22 18.31
C PRO A 485 8.79 -31.94 18.72
N ASP A 486 7.90 -31.24 19.45
CA ASP A 486 6.56 -31.74 19.79
C ASP A 486 5.54 -31.60 18.64
N GLY A 487 6.00 -31.16 17.48
CA GLY A 487 5.20 -30.94 16.27
C GLY A 487 4.39 -29.66 16.25
N LYS A 488 4.39 -28.86 17.32
CA LYS A 488 3.69 -27.58 17.37
C LYS A 488 4.47 -26.51 16.62
N TYR A 489 3.75 -25.52 16.11
CA TYR A 489 4.32 -24.35 15.45
C TYR A 489 4.24 -23.14 16.36
N VAL A 490 5.29 -22.32 16.33
CA VAL A 490 5.42 -21.09 17.10
C VAL A 490 5.82 -19.96 16.16
N LEU A 491 4.99 -18.94 16.07
CA LEU A 491 5.29 -17.70 15.37
C LEU A 491 6.04 -16.76 16.32
N TRP A 492 7.17 -16.24 15.86
CA TRP A 492 7.95 -15.19 16.51
C TRP A 492 7.77 -13.90 15.74
N PHE A 493 7.22 -12.89 16.38
CA PHE A 493 7.19 -11.53 15.86
C PHE A 493 8.53 -10.87 16.14
N MET A 494 9.20 -10.44 15.09
CA MET A 494 10.56 -9.92 15.17
C MET A 494 10.58 -8.39 15.24
N ASP A 495 11.69 -7.82 15.74
CA ASP A 495 12.00 -6.40 15.63
C ASP A 495 13.20 -6.17 14.70
N LYS A 496 13.45 -4.91 14.33
CA LYS A 496 14.56 -4.50 13.45
C LYS A 496 15.96 -4.88 13.95
N THR A 497 16.07 -5.34 15.17
CA THR A 497 17.34 -5.84 15.75
C THR A 497 17.48 -7.35 15.60
N GLY A 498 16.51 -8.02 14.96
CA GLY A 498 16.43 -9.47 14.85
C GLY A 498 16.12 -10.17 16.19
N SER A 499 15.43 -9.49 17.11
CA SER A 499 14.96 -10.08 18.36
C SER A 499 13.47 -10.38 18.25
N ALA A 500 13.02 -11.50 18.83
CA ALA A 500 11.60 -11.74 19.00
C ALA A 500 11.03 -10.80 20.08
N THR A 501 10.04 -9.99 19.70
CA THR A 501 9.31 -9.09 20.61
C THR A 501 8.20 -9.83 21.34
N SER A 502 7.55 -10.76 20.65
CA SER A 502 6.51 -11.61 21.19
C SER A 502 6.47 -12.94 20.44
N THR A 503 5.81 -13.94 21.05
CA THR A 503 5.67 -15.26 20.46
C THR A 503 4.24 -15.75 20.56
N LYS A 504 3.77 -16.47 19.54
CA LYS A 504 2.44 -17.06 19.50
C LYS A 504 2.53 -18.54 19.17
N VAL A 505 2.03 -19.40 20.05
CA VAL A 505 1.82 -20.81 19.68
C VAL A 505 0.63 -20.86 18.74
N LEU A 506 0.85 -21.29 17.51
CA LEU A 506 -0.23 -21.52 16.57
C LEU A 506 -1.08 -22.69 17.06
N ALA A 507 -2.37 -22.71 16.69
CA ALA A 507 -3.30 -23.70 17.21
C ALA A 507 -2.70 -25.12 17.16
N ALA A 508 -3.09 -25.99 18.11
CA ALA A 508 -2.54 -27.33 18.30
C ALA A 508 -2.81 -28.26 17.11
N ILE A 509 -2.09 -28.04 16.02
CA ILE A 509 -2.14 -28.80 14.77
C ILE A 509 -0.84 -29.57 14.52
N ALA A 510 -0.29 -30.14 15.60
CA ALA A 510 0.99 -30.82 15.57
C ALA A 510 1.15 -31.91 14.47
N THR A 511 0.04 -32.39 13.93
CA THR A 511 0.02 -33.34 12.82
C THR A 511 -0.08 -32.71 11.44
N TRP A 512 -0.26 -31.38 11.35
CA TRP A 512 -0.33 -30.69 10.08
C TRP A 512 1.08 -30.21 9.69
N ASN A 513 1.29 -30.05 8.39
CA ASN A 513 2.54 -29.51 7.88
C ASN A 513 2.30 -28.13 7.26
N CYS A 514 3.07 -27.13 7.67
CA CYS A 514 3.17 -25.86 6.98
C CYS A 514 3.72 -26.10 5.57
N ARG A 515 3.17 -25.44 4.58
CA ARG A 515 3.56 -25.62 3.18
C ARG A 515 4.04 -24.34 2.53
N ALA A 516 3.44 -23.24 2.88
CA ALA A 516 3.83 -21.93 2.39
C ALA A 516 3.11 -20.85 3.21
N SER A 517 3.64 -19.64 3.13
CA SER A 517 2.99 -18.44 3.63
C SER A 517 3.04 -17.31 2.60
N GLY A 518 1.98 -16.51 2.53
CA GLY A 518 1.87 -15.36 1.63
C GLY A 518 0.54 -14.67 1.80
N ASP A 519 0.38 -13.47 1.27
CA ASP A 519 -0.86 -12.69 1.39
C ASP A 519 -1.90 -13.15 0.38
N PHE A 520 -2.83 -14.01 0.81
CA PHE A 520 -3.91 -14.55 -0.03
C PHE A 520 -5.17 -13.69 -0.07
N ASN A 521 -5.21 -12.58 0.67
CA ASN A 521 -6.39 -11.71 0.70
C ASN A 521 -6.07 -10.24 0.43
N ALA A 522 -4.82 -9.91 0.18
CA ALA A 522 -4.29 -8.57 -0.05
C ALA A 522 -4.58 -7.60 1.12
N ASP A 523 -4.49 -8.10 2.39
CA ASP A 523 -4.59 -7.26 3.57
C ASP A 523 -3.21 -6.89 4.16
N GLY A 524 -2.12 -7.37 3.54
CA GLY A 524 -0.74 -7.11 3.90
C GLY A 524 -0.25 -7.93 5.09
N ILE A 525 -1.00 -8.97 5.47
CA ILE A 525 -0.61 -9.94 6.50
C ILE A 525 -0.41 -11.27 5.80
N SER A 526 0.72 -11.92 6.02
CA SER A 526 0.95 -13.23 5.42
C SER A 526 0.04 -14.29 6.04
N ASP A 527 -0.66 -15.00 5.16
CA ASP A 527 -1.56 -16.11 5.45
C ASP A 527 -0.81 -17.44 5.35
N ILE A 528 -1.36 -18.55 5.86
CA ILE A 528 -0.64 -19.82 5.93
C ILE A 528 -1.40 -20.95 5.25
N ILE A 529 -0.73 -21.67 4.36
CA ILE A 529 -1.24 -22.94 3.79
C ILE A 529 -0.75 -24.12 4.62
N TRP A 530 -1.68 -24.90 5.11
CA TRP A 530 -1.47 -26.11 5.87
C TRP A 530 -1.84 -27.35 5.07
N LYS A 531 -1.03 -28.41 5.14
CA LYS A 531 -1.40 -29.75 4.68
C LYS A 531 -1.80 -30.62 5.87
N ARG A 532 -3.01 -31.13 5.84
CA ARG A 532 -3.59 -32.02 6.83
C ARG A 532 -3.11 -33.47 6.64
N PRO A 533 -3.22 -34.36 7.67
CA PRO A 533 -2.91 -35.78 7.54
C PRO A 533 -3.76 -36.52 6.49
N ASP A 534 -4.99 -36.04 6.22
CA ASP A 534 -5.88 -36.58 5.18
C ASP A 534 -5.49 -36.13 3.76
N GLY A 535 -4.36 -35.43 3.62
CA GLY A 535 -3.84 -34.93 2.35
C GLY A 535 -4.48 -33.64 1.84
N LYS A 536 -5.50 -33.12 2.52
CA LYS A 536 -6.18 -31.88 2.13
C LYS A 536 -5.37 -30.66 2.56
N HIS A 537 -5.52 -29.57 1.82
CA HIS A 537 -4.89 -28.28 2.12
C HIS A 537 -5.92 -27.31 2.67
N VAL A 538 -5.50 -26.55 3.70
CA VAL A 538 -6.32 -25.54 4.36
C VAL A 538 -5.53 -24.24 4.38
N LEU A 539 -6.12 -23.19 3.86
CA LEU A 539 -5.62 -21.81 3.95
C LEU A 539 -6.15 -21.18 5.25
N TRP A 540 -5.28 -20.63 6.05
CA TRP A 540 -5.61 -19.81 7.20
C TRP A 540 -5.35 -18.36 6.87
N PHE A 541 -6.40 -17.55 6.87
CA PHE A 541 -6.28 -16.10 6.85
C PHE A 541 -5.91 -15.63 8.25
N MET A 542 -4.84 -14.86 8.36
CA MET A 542 -4.27 -14.48 9.64
C MET A 542 -4.72 -13.09 10.10
N ASN A 543 -4.67 -12.85 11.40
CA ASN A 543 -4.74 -11.54 12.03
C ASN A 543 -3.32 -11.11 12.44
N LYS A 544 -3.11 -9.81 12.61
CA LYS A 544 -1.83 -9.22 13.06
C LYS A 544 -1.31 -9.75 14.41
N ASP A 545 -2.15 -10.38 15.22
CA ASP A 545 -1.77 -10.99 16.49
C ASP A 545 -1.39 -12.46 16.37
N GLY A 546 -1.25 -12.98 15.14
CA GLY A 546 -0.91 -14.37 14.84
C GLY A 546 -2.04 -15.37 15.11
N THR A 547 -3.28 -14.91 15.25
CA THR A 547 -4.46 -15.80 15.30
C THR A 547 -5.05 -15.98 13.91
N ALA A 548 -5.65 -17.15 13.66
CA ALA A 548 -6.40 -17.33 12.43
C ALA A 548 -7.70 -16.52 12.48
N LYS A 549 -7.89 -15.62 11.51
CA LYS A 549 -9.13 -14.85 11.30
C LYS A 549 -10.24 -15.72 10.75
N SER A 550 -9.91 -16.54 9.78
CA SER A 550 -10.81 -17.49 9.15
C SER A 550 -10.01 -18.60 8.47
N THR A 551 -10.69 -19.68 8.10
CA THR A 551 -10.04 -20.79 7.40
C THR A 551 -10.83 -21.18 6.16
N LYS A 552 -10.12 -21.56 5.09
CA LYS A 552 -10.70 -22.03 3.84
C LYS A 552 -10.11 -23.39 3.50
N LEU A 553 -10.98 -24.39 3.34
CA LEU A 553 -10.55 -25.64 2.76
C LEU A 553 -10.32 -25.40 1.26
N LEU A 554 -9.10 -25.55 0.80
CA LEU A 554 -8.79 -25.54 -0.61
C LEU A 554 -9.40 -26.78 -1.26
N ALA A 555 -9.76 -26.67 -2.55
CA ALA A 555 -10.49 -27.74 -3.23
C ALA A 555 -9.85 -29.11 -2.99
N THR A 556 -10.66 -30.17 -2.93
CA THR A 556 -10.24 -31.54 -2.58
C THR A 556 -9.31 -32.14 -3.65
N LEU A 557 -8.08 -31.69 -3.66
CA LEU A 557 -7.01 -32.17 -4.53
C LEU A 557 -6.07 -33.08 -3.75
N SER A 558 -6.63 -34.05 -3.02
CA SER A 558 -5.83 -34.94 -2.15
C SER A 558 -4.74 -35.70 -2.90
N THR A 559 -4.88 -35.83 -4.23
CA THR A 559 -3.89 -36.47 -5.11
C THR A 559 -2.92 -35.51 -5.75
N TRP A 560 -3.14 -34.19 -5.62
CA TRP A 560 -2.24 -33.18 -6.15
C TRP A 560 -1.22 -32.79 -5.08
N ASN A 561 -0.01 -32.54 -5.50
CA ASN A 561 1.04 -32.05 -4.61
C ASN A 561 1.11 -30.53 -4.74
N PHE A 562 1.25 -29.86 -3.59
CA PHE A 562 1.62 -28.46 -3.54
C PHE A 562 3.01 -28.32 -4.18
N ALA A 563 3.18 -27.37 -5.04
CA ALA A 563 4.45 -27.08 -5.69
C ALA A 563 5.04 -25.75 -5.21
N ASP A 564 4.29 -24.64 -5.30
CA ASP A 564 4.77 -23.34 -4.90
C ASP A 564 3.66 -22.29 -4.82
N ILE A 565 4.01 -21.06 -4.39
CA ILE A 565 3.14 -19.87 -4.41
C ILE A 565 3.88 -18.66 -5.02
N GLY A 566 3.13 -17.65 -5.40
CA GLY A 566 3.64 -16.35 -5.85
C GLY A 566 2.50 -15.51 -6.41
N ASP A 567 2.67 -14.20 -6.54
CA ASP A 567 1.70 -13.33 -7.24
C ASP A 567 2.00 -13.33 -8.75
N PHE A 568 1.53 -14.36 -9.46
CA PHE A 568 1.84 -14.58 -10.88
C PHE A 568 1.06 -13.69 -11.85
N ASN A 569 0.11 -12.93 -11.37
CA ASN A 569 -0.67 -12.00 -12.19
C ASN A 569 -0.54 -10.55 -11.72
N ALA A 570 0.27 -10.32 -10.70
CA ALA A 570 0.55 -9.03 -10.12
C ALA A 570 -0.70 -8.29 -9.60
N ASP A 571 -1.69 -9.03 -9.03
CA ASP A 571 -2.89 -8.43 -8.44
C ASP A 571 -2.80 -8.25 -6.91
N GLY A 572 -1.64 -8.56 -6.30
CA GLY A 572 -1.37 -8.43 -4.87
C GLY A 572 -1.93 -9.59 -4.05
N ILE A 573 -2.34 -10.69 -4.69
CA ILE A 573 -2.84 -11.89 -4.04
C ILE A 573 -1.89 -13.02 -4.39
N SER A 574 -1.44 -13.77 -3.40
CA SER A 574 -0.63 -14.96 -3.64
C SER A 574 -1.45 -16.01 -4.39
N ASP A 575 -0.91 -16.51 -5.50
CA ASP A 575 -1.46 -17.58 -6.33
C ASP A 575 -0.79 -18.91 -5.97
N ILE A 576 -1.32 -20.06 -6.44
CA ILE A 576 -0.83 -21.38 -6.06
C ILE A 576 -0.45 -22.20 -7.29
N ILE A 577 0.73 -22.79 -7.29
CA ILE A 577 1.13 -23.82 -8.25
C ILE A 577 0.92 -25.21 -7.64
N TRP A 578 0.19 -26.04 -8.35
CA TRP A 578 -0.07 -27.43 -8.01
C TRP A 578 0.59 -28.38 -9.01
N LYS A 579 1.14 -29.50 -8.54
CA LYS A 579 1.60 -30.61 -9.38
C LYS A 579 0.56 -31.74 -9.37
N ARG A 580 0.03 -32.05 -10.55
CA ARG A 580 -0.94 -33.12 -10.76
C ARG A 580 -0.27 -34.52 -10.74
N PRO A 581 -1.05 -35.61 -10.53
CA PRO A 581 -0.53 -36.97 -10.63
C PRO A 581 0.06 -37.34 -11.99
N ASP A 582 -0.39 -36.67 -13.08
CA ASP A 582 0.16 -36.83 -14.43
C ASP A 582 1.47 -36.06 -14.66
N GLY A 583 2.02 -35.45 -13.60
CA GLY A 583 3.26 -34.68 -13.62
C GLY A 583 3.13 -33.24 -14.11
N LYS A 584 1.98 -32.82 -14.61
CA LYS A 584 1.76 -31.44 -15.09
C LYS A 584 1.58 -30.48 -13.92
N HIS A 585 2.05 -29.25 -14.10
CA HIS A 585 1.81 -28.15 -13.17
C HIS A 585 0.59 -27.33 -13.60
N VAL A 586 -0.18 -26.90 -12.61
CA VAL A 586 -1.36 -26.06 -12.80
C VAL A 586 -1.27 -24.88 -11.87
N LEU A 587 -1.27 -23.69 -12.44
CA LEU A 587 -1.33 -22.43 -11.73
C LEU A 587 -2.80 -22.07 -11.44
N TRP A 588 -3.11 -21.79 -10.21
CA TRP A 588 -4.38 -21.25 -9.75
C TRP A 588 -4.23 -19.77 -9.42
N PHE A 589 -4.89 -18.93 -10.18
CA PHE A 589 -5.07 -17.52 -9.82
C PHE A 589 -6.14 -17.42 -8.75
N MET A 590 -5.80 -16.80 -7.61
CA MET A 590 -6.68 -16.80 -6.44
C MET A 590 -7.56 -15.55 -6.37
N ASN A 591 -8.68 -15.66 -5.67
CA ASN A 591 -9.50 -14.55 -5.19
C ASN A 591 -9.18 -14.28 -3.72
N LYS A 592 -9.47 -13.07 -3.24
CA LYS A 592 -9.30 -12.66 -1.81
C LYS A 592 -10.05 -13.51 -0.78
N ASP A 593 -10.99 -14.36 -1.22
CA ASP A 593 -11.73 -15.29 -0.36
C ASP A 593 -11.11 -16.70 -0.33
N GLY A 594 -9.92 -16.88 -0.93
CA GLY A 594 -9.21 -18.16 -1.01
C GLY A 594 -9.83 -19.16 -2.00
N THR A 595 -10.68 -18.70 -2.93
CA THR A 595 -11.14 -19.53 -4.06
C THR A 595 -10.28 -19.31 -5.29
N ALA A 596 -10.16 -20.33 -6.15
CA ALA A 596 -9.50 -20.14 -7.44
C ALA A 596 -10.39 -19.29 -8.37
N LYS A 597 -9.87 -18.16 -8.87
CA LYS A 597 -10.48 -17.28 -9.86
C LYS A 597 -10.45 -17.91 -11.25
N SER A 598 -9.30 -18.47 -11.60
CA SER A 598 -9.06 -19.18 -12.86
C SER A 598 -7.89 -20.13 -12.72
N THR A 599 -7.71 -21.04 -13.65
CA THR A 599 -6.62 -21.99 -13.65
C THR A 599 -5.93 -22.05 -15.01
N LYS A 600 -4.61 -22.25 -15.02
CA LYS A 600 -3.80 -22.38 -16.21
C LYS A 600 -2.89 -23.59 -16.10
N VAL A 601 -2.99 -24.53 -17.04
CA VAL A 601 -2.01 -25.62 -17.15
C VAL A 601 -0.73 -25.02 -17.71
N LEU A 602 0.36 -25.16 -16.96
CA LEU A 602 1.68 -24.73 -17.42
C LEU A 602 2.19 -25.71 -18.49
N ALA A 603 3.15 -25.27 -19.30
CA ALA A 603 3.64 -26.10 -20.41
C ALA A 603 4.07 -27.50 -19.94
N ALA A 604 3.81 -28.52 -20.76
CA ALA A 604 3.99 -29.93 -20.41
C ALA A 604 5.49 -30.31 -20.30
N ILE A 605 6.07 -30.05 -19.16
CA ILE A 605 7.44 -30.45 -18.79
C ILE A 605 7.36 -31.41 -17.58
N ALA A 606 6.55 -32.45 -17.74
CA ALA A 606 6.21 -33.39 -16.68
C ALA A 606 7.41 -34.03 -15.94
N THR A 607 8.57 -34.05 -16.58
CA THR A 607 9.82 -34.60 -16.01
C THR A 607 10.64 -33.57 -15.23
N TRP A 608 10.29 -32.29 -15.28
CA TRP A 608 11.00 -31.24 -14.57
C TRP A 608 10.49 -31.12 -13.13
N ILE A 609 11.38 -30.74 -12.24
CA ILE A 609 11.06 -30.47 -10.84
C ILE A 609 11.09 -28.95 -10.68
N LEU A 610 9.99 -28.36 -10.25
CA LEU A 610 9.97 -26.96 -9.82
C LEU A 610 10.79 -26.91 -8.52
N ILE A 611 11.76 -26.00 -8.46
CA ILE A 611 12.61 -25.83 -7.28
C ILE A 611 12.10 -24.63 -6.48
N ASP A 612 11.81 -23.54 -7.15
CA ASP A 612 11.30 -22.31 -6.56
C ASP A 612 10.65 -21.48 -7.66
N ALA A 613 9.59 -20.70 -7.33
CA ALA A 613 8.87 -19.85 -8.26
C ALA A 613 8.61 -18.43 -7.70
N GLY A 614 9.24 -18.06 -6.58
CA GLY A 614 9.06 -16.81 -5.84
C GLY A 614 9.43 -15.52 -6.58
#